data_d858f4e04dd88d525c6f9a295cc021b0
#
_entry.id   d858f4e04dd88d525c6f9a295cc021b0
#
_cell.length_a   1.000
_cell.length_b   1.000
_cell.length_c   1.000
_cell.angle_alpha   90.00
_cell.angle_beta   90.00
_cell.angle_gamma   90.00
#
_symmetry.space_group_name_H-M   'P 1'
#
loop_
_entity.id
_entity.type
_entity.pdbx_description
1 polymer ?
#
loop_
_entity_poly.entity_id
_entity_poly.type
_entity_poly.pdbx_seq_one_letter_code
_entity_poly.pdbx_strand_id
1 'polypeptide(L)'
;MSATPAPSRRPVVVKIGGAAGVDLENVCSDVVELVRQGERVVVVNGGSEAGERLLGLLGMARPEATTANGNVVRLTYAPTLRALTMAWVGEVNKAVVLALLAKGVTSLGLCGADGRVLTARRRPPLKLQDADGRMRIDREHLAGEVSSVNAALLGTLLDGGYVPVVCPPAVTEDGVLVNVDADHVASSIAAALGAKALVILSNVPGLLADPKDPASLVRSSDDVEGCMPLAGGRMRYKLEAVRRALQGGVPAAYVSASRVARPVFSALEEAGGTKFTLRDGGRADAGA
;
A
#
# COMPACT_ATOMS: atom_id res chain seq x y z
N MET A 1 42.47 1.21 -11.03
CA MET A 1 41.59 0.79 -9.92
C MET A 1 40.17 0.71 -10.49
N SER A 2 39.71 -0.48 -10.79
CA SER A 2 38.36 -0.69 -11.35
C SER A 2 37.36 -0.49 -10.23
N ALA A 3 36.52 0.54 -10.31
CA ALA A 3 35.42 0.75 -9.38
C ALA A 3 34.42 -0.39 -9.56
N THR A 4 34.22 -1.21 -8.53
CA THR A 4 33.12 -2.17 -8.48
C THR A 4 31.82 -1.38 -8.73
N PRO A 5 30.97 -1.81 -9.69
CA PRO A 5 29.70 -1.12 -9.93
C PRO A 5 28.91 -1.08 -8.64
N ALA A 6 28.46 0.12 -8.26
CA ALA A 6 27.61 0.31 -7.09
C ALA A 6 26.40 -0.64 -7.20
N PRO A 7 26.00 -1.31 -6.11
CA PRO A 7 24.87 -2.24 -6.13
C PRO A 7 23.63 -1.52 -6.69
N SER A 8 22.85 -2.27 -7.44
CA SER A 8 21.60 -1.79 -8.05
C SER A 8 20.77 -1.03 -7.00
N ARG A 9 20.64 0.29 -7.18
CA ARG A 9 19.99 1.19 -6.21
C ARG A 9 18.46 1.08 -6.18
N ARG A 10 17.92 -0.07 -6.59
CA ARG A 10 16.48 -0.35 -6.62
C ARG A 10 15.94 -0.53 -5.18
N PRO A 11 14.95 0.25 -4.75
CA PRO A 11 14.49 0.17 -3.36
C PRO A 11 13.68 -1.10 -3.07
N VAL A 12 13.56 -1.42 -1.78
CA VAL A 12 12.47 -2.25 -1.25
C VAL A 12 11.31 -1.33 -0.86
N VAL A 13 10.10 -1.64 -1.30
CA VAL A 13 8.89 -0.95 -0.84
C VAL A 13 8.19 -1.82 0.19
N VAL A 14 8.03 -1.29 1.41
CA VAL A 14 7.38 -1.98 2.53
C VAL A 14 6.04 -1.30 2.82
N LYS A 15 4.94 -2.01 2.63
CA LYS A 15 3.61 -1.51 2.98
C LYS A 15 3.18 -2.05 4.34
N ILE A 16 2.90 -1.16 5.25
CA ILE A 16 2.40 -1.46 6.59
C ILE A 16 0.87 -1.38 6.58
N GLY A 17 0.19 -2.46 6.98
CA GLY A 17 -1.26 -2.52 7.05
C GLY A 17 -1.83 -1.45 8.00
N GLY A 18 -3.05 -0.96 7.71
CA GLY A 18 -3.75 0.01 8.56
C GLY A 18 -4.80 -0.62 9.49
N ALA A 19 -4.86 -1.95 9.56
CA ALA A 19 -5.77 -2.66 10.44
C ALA A 19 -5.17 -2.83 11.84
N ALA A 20 -6.04 -3.09 12.83
CA ALA A 20 -5.64 -3.37 14.20
C ALA A 20 -4.55 -4.43 14.30
N GLY A 21 -3.59 -4.18 15.18
CA GLY A 21 -2.61 -5.17 15.59
C GLY A 21 -1.44 -5.39 14.63
N VAL A 22 -1.10 -4.40 13.84
CA VAL A 22 0.21 -4.37 13.18
C VAL A 22 1.30 -4.15 14.22
N ASP A 23 2.32 -4.99 14.21
CA ASP A 23 3.50 -4.81 15.06
C ASP A 23 4.46 -3.81 14.42
N LEU A 24 4.25 -2.53 14.74
CA LEU A 24 5.05 -1.44 14.18
C LEU A 24 6.51 -1.52 14.63
N GLU A 25 6.77 -2.00 15.85
CA GLU A 25 8.12 -2.10 16.42
C GLU A 25 8.97 -3.08 15.62
N ASN A 26 8.47 -4.28 15.37
CA ASN A 26 9.17 -5.30 14.60
C ASN A 26 9.37 -4.88 13.14
N VAL A 27 8.35 -4.27 12.52
CA VAL A 27 8.46 -3.78 11.13
C VAL A 27 9.52 -2.68 11.02
N CYS A 28 9.52 -1.70 11.93
CA CYS A 28 10.51 -0.63 11.92
C CYS A 28 11.93 -1.14 12.22
N SER A 29 12.07 -2.15 13.07
CA SER A 29 13.38 -2.79 13.33
C SER A 29 13.95 -3.43 12.07
N ASP A 30 13.12 -4.13 11.30
CA ASP A 30 13.54 -4.71 10.01
C ASP A 30 13.91 -3.64 8.99
N VAL A 31 13.13 -2.56 8.89
CA VAL A 31 13.45 -1.42 8.00
C VAL A 31 14.80 -0.80 8.36
N VAL A 32 15.06 -0.62 9.66
CA VAL A 32 16.35 -0.11 10.15
C VAL A 32 17.50 -1.04 9.78
N GLU A 33 17.32 -2.34 9.92
CA GLU A 33 18.34 -3.33 9.55
C GLU A 33 18.60 -3.31 8.04
N LEU A 34 17.57 -3.25 7.20
CA LEU A 34 17.72 -3.10 5.74
C LEU A 34 18.54 -1.83 5.39
N VAL A 35 18.22 -0.70 6.02
CA VAL A 35 18.96 0.55 5.80
C VAL A 35 20.43 0.42 6.23
N ARG A 36 20.71 -0.23 7.37
CA ARG A 36 22.08 -0.51 7.83
C ARG A 36 22.87 -1.43 6.89
N GLN A 37 22.18 -2.31 6.19
CA GLN A 37 22.75 -3.16 5.13
C GLN A 37 22.97 -2.41 3.80
N GLY A 38 22.68 -1.09 3.76
CA GLY A 38 22.85 -0.25 2.58
C GLY A 38 21.66 -0.29 1.61
N GLU A 39 20.55 -0.87 2.01
CA GLU A 39 19.35 -0.94 1.19
C GLU A 39 18.60 0.39 1.21
N ARG A 40 18.01 0.75 0.08
CA ARG A 40 17.05 1.84 -0.03
C ARG A 40 15.66 1.30 0.31
N VAL A 41 14.95 2.01 1.16
CA VAL A 41 13.61 1.58 1.60
C VAL A 41 12.62 2.73 1.47
N VAL A 42 11.45 2.45 0.92
CA VAL A 42 10.27 3.31 1.01
C VAL A 42 9.22 2.58 1.84
N VAL A 43 8.70 3.27 2.84
CA VAL A 43 7.62 2.74 3.66
C VAL A 43 6.29 3.36 3.20
N VAL A 44 5.25 2.54 3.08
CA VAL A 44 3.88 3.02 2.83
C VAL A 44 2.99 2.59 3.97
N ASN A 45 2.38 3.52 4.68
CA ASN A 45 1.43 3.19 5.75
C ASN A 45 -0.02 3.36 5.31
N GLY A 46 -0.85 2.40 5.71
CA GLY A 46 -2.30 2.56 5.78
C GLY A 46 -2.70 3.26 7.08
N GLY A 47 -3.98 3.24 7.42
CA GLY A 47 -4.45 3.90 8.65
C GLY A 47 -5.94 3.69 8.89
N SER A 48 -6.52 2.58 8.39
CA SER A 48 -7.97 2.37 8.46
C SER A 48 -8.50 2.36 9.89
N GLU A 49 -7.79 1.74 10.83
CA GLU A 49 -8.21 1.68 12.24
C GLU A 49 -8.16 3.06 12.91
N ALA A 50 -7.02 3.76 12.79
CA ALA A 50 -6.88 5.11 13.35
C ALA A 50 -7.91 6.08 12.75
N GLY A 51 -8.19 5.93 11.46
CA GLY A 51 -9.23 6.71 10.78
C GLY A 51 -10.63 6.44 11.34
N GLU A 52 -11.04 5.19 11.48
CA GLU A 52 -12.36 4.85 12.03
C GLU A 52 -12.47 5.28 13.50
N ARG A 53 -11.40 5.12 14.29
CA ARG A 53 -11.35 5.57 15.67
C ARG A 53 -11.51 7.09 15.79
N LEU A 54 -10.80 7.86 14.96
CA LEU A 54 -10.93 9.33 14.96
C LEU A 54 -12.32 9.77 14.54
N LEU A 55 -12.92 9.15 13.51
CA LEU A 55 -14.29 9.42 13.11
C LEU A 55 -15.25 9.17 14.25
N GLY A 56 -15.10 8.06 14.98
CA GLY A 56 -15.93 7.76 16.17
C GLY A 56 -15.79 8.83 17.25
N LEU A 57 -14.57 9.30 17.56
CA LEU A 57 -14.32 10.38 18.53
C LEU A 57 -14.98 11.71 18.12
N LEU A 58 -15.07 11.98 16.80
CA LEU A 58 -15.71 13.17 16.24
C LEU A 58 -17.23 13.03 16.06
N GLY A 59 -17.81 11.88 16.45
CA GLY A 59 -19.22 11.59 16.20
C GLY A 59 -19.58 11.46 14.71
N MET A 60 -18.60 11.16 13.86
CA MET A 60 -18.77 11.02 12.42
C MET A 60 -18.82 9.54 12.03
N ALA A 61 -19.60 9.21 11.02
CA ALA A 61 -19.64 7.88 10.42
C ALA A 61 -19.21 7.93 8.96
N ARG A 62 -18.61 6.84 8.48
CA ARG A 62 -18.46 6.63 7.03
C ARG A 62 -19.71 5.93 6.52
N PRO A 63 -20.51 6.59 5.66
CA PRO A 63 -21.67 5.95 5.09
C PRO A 63 -21.26 4.71 4.28
N GLU A 64 -22.03 3.66 4.44
CA GLU A 64 -21.96 2.48 3.56
C GLU A 64 -23.12 2.56 2.56
N ALA A 65 -22.88 2.09 1.35
CA ALA A 65 -23.88 2.05 0.32
C ALA A 65 -23.68 0.82 -0.57
N THR A 66 -24.78 0.30 -1.10
CA THR A 66 -24.75 -0.79 -2.06
C THR A 66 -24.64 -0.22 -3.47
N THR A 67 -23.68 -0.69 -4.24
CA THR A 67 -23.54 -0.34 -5.65
C THR A 67 -24.55 -1.10 -6.51
N ALA A 68 -24.76 -0.66 -7.76
CA ALA A 68 -25.62 -1.33 -8.73
C ALA A 68 -25.28 -2.82 -8.94
N ASN A 69 -24.02 -3.21 -8.66
CA ASN A 69 -23.54 -4.59 -8.80
C ASN A 69 -23.66 -5.39 -7.48
N GLY A 70 -24.37 -4.86 -6.47
CA GLY A 70 -24.59 -5.52 -5.18
C GLY A 70 -23.41 -5.44 -4.21
N ASN A 71 -22.32 -4.76 -4.55
CA ASN A 71 -21.17 -4.62 -3.65
C ASN A 71 -21.41 -3.50 -2.62
N VAL A 72 -21.14 -3.79 -1.36
CA VAL A 72 -21.12 -2.76 -0.30
C VAL A 72 -19.81 -1.99 -0.34
N VAL A 73 -19.89 -0.67 -0.44
CA VAL A 73 -18.76 0.24 -0.47
C VAL A 73 -18.87 1.29 0.64
N ARG A 74 -17.74 1.67 1.22
CA ARG A 74 -17.66 2.78 2.16
C ARG A 74 -17.45 4.08 1.40
N LEU A 75 -18.37 5.00 1.55
CA LEU A 75 -18.29 6.30 0.90
C LEU A 75 -17.36 7.23 1.68
N THR A 76 -16.63 8.06 0.97
CA THR A 76 -15.73 9.05 1.55
C THR A 76 -16.08 10.42 0.98
N TYR A 77 -16.67 11.27 1.79
CA TYR A 77 -16.99 12.66 1.45
C TYR A 77 -15.98 13.63 2.06
N ALA A 78 -16.01 14.90 1.68
CA ALA A 78 -15.02 15.88 2.09
C ALA A 78 -14.81 16.00 3.61
N PRO A 79 -15.86 16.06 4.48
CA PRO A 79 -15.65 16.08 5.92
C PRO A 79 -14.97 14.82 6.44
N THR A 80 -15.42 13.66 5.97
CA THR A 80 -14.86 12.35 6.33
C THR A 80 -13.41 12.23 5.87
N LEU A 81 -13.11 12.63 4.62
CA LEU A 81 -11.74 12.58 4.10
C LEU A 81 -10.80 13.48 4.91
N ARG A 82 -11.28 14.66 5.34
CA ARG A 82 -10.50 15.57 6.21
C ARG A 82 -10.12 14.89 7.52
N ALA A 83 -11.06 14.25 8.21
CA ALA A 83 -10.80 13.53 9.45
C ALA A 83 -9.86 12.33 9.23
N LEU A 84 -10.10 11.56 8.19
CA LEU A 84 -9.21 10.45 7.81
C LEU A 84 -7.78 10.92 7.52
N THR A 85 -7.62 12.05 6.82
CA THR A 85 -6.31 12.65 6.56
C THR A 85 -5.59 13.02 7.85
N MET A 86 -6.28 13.62 8.83
CA MET A 86 -5.70 13.93 10.13
C MET A 86 -5.15 12.68 10.82
N ALA A 87 -5.92 11.58 10.82
CA ALA A 87 -5.47 10.32 11.40
C ALA A 87 -4.29 9.71 10.63
N TRP A 88 -4.37 9.64 9.31
CA TRP A 88 -3.33 8.99 8.51
C TRP A 88 -2.01 9.74 8.52
N VAL A 89 -2.05 11.06 8.35
CA VAL A 89 -0.86 11.92 8.26
C VAL A 89 -0.35 12.33 9.64
N GLY A 90 -1.26 12.76 10.52
CA GLY A 90 -0.88 13.31 11.84
C GLY A 90 -0.57 12.25 12.88
N GLU A 91 -1.22 11.08 12.83
CA GLU A 91 -1.02 10.03 13.82
C GLU A 91 -0.19 8.87 13.24
N VAL A 92 -0.74 8.12 12.29
CA VAL A 92 -0.11 6.85 11.85
C VAL A 92 1.22 7.08 11.15
N ASN A 93 1.26 8.02 10.20
CA ASN A 93 2.51 8.34 9.50
C ASN A 93 3.59 8.84 10.47
N LYS A 94 3.23 9.72 11.40
CA LYS A 94 4.18 10.24 12.40
C LYS A 94 4.62 9.16 13.40
N ALA A 95 3.77 8.20 13.74
CA ALA A 95 4.18 7.07 14.57
C ALA A 95 5.28 6.23 13.88
N VAL A 96 5.14 5.97 12.57
CA VAL A 96 6.17 5.27 11.78
C VAL A 96 7.47 6.09 11.73
N VAL A 97 7.36 7.38 11.42
CA VAL A 97 8.54 8.30 11.37
C VAL A 97 9.26 8.31 12.71
N LEU A 98 8.55 8.48 13.82
CA LEU A 98 9.13 8.52 15.16
C LEU A 98 9.80 7.19 15.54
N ALA A 99 9.19 6.06 15.19
CA ALA A 99 9.76 4.74 15.45
C ALA A 99 11.08 4.51 14.70
N LEU A 100 11.19 4.99 13.45
CA LEU A 100 12.43 4.94 12.67
C LEU A 100 13.49 5.90 13.22
N LEU A 101 13.11 7.14 13.55
CA LEU A 101 14.01 8.15 14.13
C LEU A 101 14.59 7.68 15.47
N ALA A 102 13.77 7.09 16.34
CA ALA A 102 14.21 6.55 17.63
C ALA A 102 15.28 5.45 17.49
N LYS A 103 15.33 4.79 16.32
CA LYS A 103 16.32 3.76 15.98
C LYS A 103 17.50 4.28 15.15
N GLY A 104 17.61 5.63 14.98
CA GLY A 104 18.69 6.29 14.27
C GLY A 104 18.58 6.33 12.75
N VAL A 105 17.41 6.03 12.19
CA VAL A 105 17.16 6.14 10.75
C VAL A 105 16.41 7.43 10.44
N THR A 106 17.04 8.30 9.63
CA THR A 106 16.41 9.55 9.22
C THR A 106 15.28 9.27 8.23
N SER A 107 14.06 9.57 8.64
CA SER A 107 12.86 9.32 7.85
C SER A 107 12.05 10.59 7.66
N LEU A 108 11.32 10.68 6.54
CA LEU A 108 10.47 11.81 6.19
C LEU A 108 9.05 11.33 5.88
N GLY A 109 8.08 11.81 6.67
CA GLY A 109 6.68 11.50 6.47
C GLY A 109 6.03 12.42 5.44
N LEU A 110 5.36 11.83 4.46
CA LEU A 110 4.68 12.49 3.34
C LEU A 110 3.28 11.91 3.17
N CYS A 111 2.30 12.76 2.89
CA CYS A 111 1.08 12.29 2.23
C CYS A 111 1.21 12.46 0.70
N GLY A 112 0.35 11.81 -0.04
CA GLY A 112 0.44 11.87 -1.51
C GLY A 112 0.36 13.27 -2.11
N ALA A 113 -0.23 14.24 -1.39
CA ALA A 113 -0.31 15.64 -1.84
C ALA A 113 1.03 16.40 -1.71
N ASP A 114 1.89 16.00 -0.74
CA ASP A 114 3.16 16.68 -0.49
C ASP A 114 4.09 16.50 -1.70
N GLY A 115 4.50 17.62 -2.32
CA GLY A 115 5.29 17.57 -3.55
C GLY A 115 4.64 16.78 -4.70
N ARG A 116 3.32 16.58 -4.65
CA ARG A 116 2.59 15.69 -5.58
C ARG A 116 3.23 14.30 -5.69
N VAL A 117 3.63 13.73 -4.55
CA VAL A 117 4.18 12.36 -4.52
C VAL A 117 3.25 11.39 -5.21
N LEU A 118 1.93 11.58 -5.03
CA LEU A 118 0.89 10.78 -5.68
C LEU A 118 -0.12 11.70 -6.38
N THR A 119 -0.12 11.68 -7.69
CA THR A 119 -1.24 12.24 -8.47
C THR A 119 -2.27 11.14 -8.71
N ALA A 120 -3.54 11.49 -8.62
CA ALA A 120 -4.64 10.55 -8.79
C ALA A 120 -5.71 11.09 -9.73
N ARG A 121 -6.45 10.18 -10.36
CA ARG A 121 -7.71 10.49 -11.01
C ARG A 121 -8.86 10.18 -10.07
N ARG A 122 -9.81 11.08 -9.95
CA ARG A 122 -11.05 10.81 -9.22
C ARG A 122 -11.83 9.71 -9.95
N ARG A 123 -12.34 8.74 -9.20
CA ARG A 123 -13.19 7.68 -9.77
C ARG A 123 -14.49 8.27 -10.32
N PRO A 124 -15.07 7.66 -11.37
CA PRO A 124 -16.38 8.07 -11.89
C PRO A 124 -17.44 8.06 -10.80
N PRO A 125 -18.54 8.82 -10.99
CA PRO A 125 -19.70 8.79 -10.11
C PRO A 125 -20.20 7.36 -9.87
N LEU A 126 -20.57 7.05 -8.63
CA LEU A 126 -21.05 5.74 -8.26
C LEU A 126 -22.56 5.62 -8.52
N LYS A 127 -22.97 4.52 -9.13
CA LYS A 127 -24.39 4.13 -9.18
C LYS A 127 -24.68 3.35 -7.90
N LEU A 128 -25.47 3.95 -7.01
CA LEU A 128 -25.84 3.40 -5.72
C LEU A 128 -27.30 2.97 -5.73
N GLN A 129 -27.62 1.91 -5.00
CA GLN A 129 -28.97 1.49 -4.73
C GLN A 129 -29.37 1.94 -3.32
N ASP A 130 -30.51 2.60 -3.18
CA ASP A 130 -31.06 2.98 -1.89
C ASP A 130 -31.83 1.80 -1.24
N ALA A 131 -32.34 2.01 -0.03
CA ALA A 131 -33.08 1.00 0.72
C ALA A 131 -34.38 0.56 0.02
N ASP A 132 -34.96 1.41 -0.83
CA ASP A 132 -36.17 1.13 -1.61
C ASP A 132 -35.85 0.47 -2.97
N GLY A 133 -34.57 0.15 -3.23
CA GLY A 133 -34.11 -0.42 -4.49
C GLY A 133 -33.94 0.56 -5.64
N ARG A 134 -34.14 1.87 -5.41
CA ARG A 134 -34.01 2.90 -6.43
C ARG A 134 -32.55 3.24 -6.68
N MET A 135 -32.22 3.50 -7.93
CA MET A 135 -30.87 3.86 -8.33
C MET A 135 -30.63 5.37 -8.24
N ARG A 136 -29.55 5.77 -7.57
CA ARG A 136 -29.08 7.16 -7.55
C ARG A 136 -27.62 7.25 -7.98
N ILE A 137 -27.23 8.40 -8.50
CA ILE A 137 -25.84 8.68 -8.90
C ILE A 137 -25.19 9.55 -7.82
N ASP A 138 -24.14 9.03 -7.19
CA ASP A 138 -23.31 9.77 -6.25
C ASP A 138 -22.11 10.39 -6.99
N ARG A 139 -22.06 11.71 -7.03
CA ARG A 139 -20.98 12.50 -7.64
C ARG A 139 -20.04 13.11 -6.61
N GLU A 140 -20.34 13.01 -5.32
CA GLU A 140 -19.59 13.67 -4.25
C GLU A 140 -18.52 12.76 -3.64
N HIS A 141 -18.61 11.46 -3.89
CA HIS A 141 -17.65 10.49 -3.39
C HIS A 141 -16.22 10.80 -3.87
N LEU A 142 -15.29 10.94 -2.92
CA LEU A 142 -13.90 11.31 -3.14
C LEU A 142 -12.96 10.10 -3.15
N ALA A 143 -13.33 9.05 -3.86
CA ALA A 143 -12.40 7.97 -4.17
C ALA A 143 -11.58 8.31 -5.41
N GLY A 144 -10.32 7.93 -5.38
CA GLY A 144 -9.38 8.10 -6.48
C GLY A 144 -8.63 6.82 -6.82
N GLU A 145 -7.91 6.90 -7.91
CA GLU A 145 -6.94 5.90 -8.34
C GLU A 145 -5.63 6.61 -8.70
N VAL A 146 -4.51 6.11 -8.19
CA VAL A 146 -3.18 6.70 -8.48
C VAL A 146 -2.92 6.62 -9.98
N SER A 147 -2.66 7.76 -10.60
CA SER A 147 -2.34 7.88 -12.03
C SER A 147 -0.86 8.11 -12.29
N SER A 148 -0.15 8.76 -11.35
CA SER A 148 1.30 8.92 -11.44
C SER A 148 1.92 9.06 -10.05
N VAL A 149 3.23 8.77 -9.99
CA VAL A 149 4.08 8.90 -8.81
C VAL A 149 5.23 9.84 -9.15
N ASN A 150 5.53 10.79 -8.28
CA ASN A 150 6.71 11.64 -8.40
C ASN A 150 7.97 10.86 -8.00
N ALA A 151 8.42 9.97 -8.89
CA ALA A 151 9.61 9.15 -8.69
C ALA A 151 10.88 10.00 -8.52
N ALA A 152 10.95 11.18 -9.14
CA ALA A 152 12.10 12.08 -9.02
C ALA A 152 12.24 12.60 -7.59
N LEU A 153 11.14 13.04 -6.95
CA LEU A 153 11.16 13.47 -5.55
C LEU A 153 11.56 12.33 -4.62
N LEU A 154 10.94 11.14 -4.78
CA LEU A 154 11.28 9.98 -3.95
C LEU A 154 12.74 9.54 -4.15
N GLY A 155 13.23 9.58 -5.39
CA GLY A 155 14.63 9.30 -5.72
C GLY A 155 15.58 10.28 -5.03
N THR A 156 15.29 11.58 -5.06
CA THR A 156 16.09 12.63 -4.38
C THR A 156 16.16 12.37 -2.87
N LEU A 157 15.06 12.00 -2.24
CA LEU A 157 15.04 11.68 -0.81
C LEU A 157 15.88 10.42 -0.50
N LEU A 158 15.72 9.39 -1.30
CA LEU A 158 16.50 8.15 -1.17
C LEU A 158 18.00 8.39 -1.40
N ASP A 159 18.37 9.26 -2.37
CA ASP A 159 19.76 9.66 -2.63
C ASP A 159 20.35 10.49 -1.48
N GLY A 160 19.51 11.27 -0.82
CA GLY A 160 19.86 12.01 0.39
C GLY A 160 19.95 11.17 1.65
N GLY A 161 19.74 9.85 1.57
CA GLY A 161 19.79 8.93 2.71
C GLY A 161 18.55 8.94 3.60
N TYR A 162 17.43 9.52 3.12
CA TYR A 162 16.17 9.52 3.84
C TYR A 162 15.37 8.25 3.53
N VAL A 163 14.57 7.79 4.51
CA VAL A 163 13.52 6.80 4.30
C VAL A 163 12.19 7.55 4.14
N PRO A 164 11.63 7.65 2.90
CA PRO A 164 10.30 8.22 2.72
C PRO A 164 9.24 7.32 3.33
N VAL A 165 8.36 7.91 4.16
CA VAL A 165 7.18 7.26 4.73
C VAL A 165 5.94 7.89 4.11
N VAL A 166 5.32 7.22 3.15
CA VAL A 166 4.23 7.77 2.34
C VAL A 166 2.88 7.21 2.79
N CYS A 167 1.86 8.06 2.85
CA CYS A 167 0.49 7.62 3.14
C CYS A 167 -0.55 8.29 2.22
N PRO A 168 -1.77 7.73 2.10
CA PRO A 168 -2.91 8.48 1.56
C PRO A 168 -3.18 9.76 2.36
N PRO A 169 -3.93 10.74 1.82
CA PRO A 169 -4.59 10.75 0.51
C PRO A 169 -3.65 11.13 -0.64
N ALA A 170 -4.13 10.93 -1.88
CA ALA A 170 -3.49 11.47 -3.08
C ALA A 170 -4.18 12.79 -3.50
N VAL A 171 -3.58 13.50 -4.45
CA VAL A 171 -4.12 14.74 -5.00
C VAL A 171 -4.40 14.58 -6.49
N THR A 172 -5.51 15.15 -6.96
CA THR A 172 -5.81 15.26 -8.40
C THR A 172 -4.99 16.38 -9.05
N GLU A 173 -4.97 16.43 -10.38
CA GLU A 173 -4.26 17.49 -11.10
C GLU A 173 -4.79 18.89 -10.78
N ASP A 174 -6.09 19.02 -10.52
CA ASP A 174 -6.76 20.25 -10.11
C ASP A 174 -6.69 20.55 -8.59
N GLY A 175 -5.91 19.76 -7.83
CA GLY A 175 -5.61 20.04 -6.42
C GLY A 175 -6.63 19.50 -5.42
N VAL A 176 -7.53 18.63 -5.82
CA VAL A 176 -8.53 18.01 -4.93
C VAL A 176 -7.95 16.76 -4.27
N LEU A 177 -8.07 16.67 -2.94
CA LEU A 177 -7.69 15.42 -2.22
C LEU A 177 -8.68 14.31 -2.52
N VAL A 178 -8.16 13.11 -2.75
CA VAL A 178 -8.96 11.90 -2.96
C VAL A 178 -8.40 10.73 -2.15
N ASN A 179 -9.32 9.92 -1.63
CA ASN A 179 -8.98 8.69 -0.94
C ASN A 179 -8.49 7.65 -1.94
N VAL A 180 -7.30 7.09 -1.69
CA VAL A 180 -6.71 6.01 -2.48
C VAL A 180 -6.33 4.83 -1.57
N ASP A 181 -6.37 3.63 -2.09
CA ASP A 181 -6.00 2.44 -1.35
C ASP A 181 -4.48 2.36 -1.14
N ALA A 182 -4.04 2.10 0.10
CA ALA A 182 -2.62 2.10 0.45
C ALA A 182 -1.84 0.91 -0.17
N ASP A 183 -2.48 -0.23 -0.46
CA ASP A 183 -1.84 -1.33 -1.18
C ASP A 183 -1.57 -0.91 -2.65
N HIS A 184 -2.52 -0.19 -3.27
CA HIS A 184 -2.34 0.40 -4.60
C HIS A 184 -1.29 1.52 -4.62
N VAL A 185 -1.22 2.36 -3.58
CA VAL A 185 -0.15 3.35 -3.42
C VAL A 185 1.21 2.66 -3.41
N ALA A 186 1.37 1.62 -2.60
CA ALA A 186 2.63 0.89 -2.49
C ALA A 186 3.04 0.24 -3.82
N SER A 187 2.09 -0.40 -4.51
CA SER A 187 2.37 -1.00 -5.83
C SER A 187 2.74 0.04 -6.90
N SER A 188 2.08 1.19 -6.89
CA SER A 188 2.38 2.29 -7.83
C SER A 188 3.78 2.89 -7.56
N ILE A 189 4.14 3.08 -6.29
CA ILE A 189 5.49 3.54 -5.90
C ILE A 189 6.54 2.49 -6.29
N ALA A 190 6.29 1.21 -6.01
CA ALA A 190 7.20 0.13 -6.34
C ALA A 190 7.48 0.04 -7.85
N ALA A 191 6.43 0.13 -8.66
CA ALA A 191 6.56 0.16 -10.12
C ALA A 191 7.32 1.40 -10.61
N ALA A 192 6.95 2.61 -10.14
CA ALA A 192 7.55 3.85 -10.58
C ALA A 192 9.04 3.97 -10.22
N LEU A 193 9.47 3.39 -9.10
CA LEU A 193 10.88 3.36 -8.67
C LEU A 193 11.65 2.15 -9.21
N GLY A 194 11.01 1.27 -9.98
CA GLY A 194 11.60 0.01 -10.38
C GLY A 194 12.08 -0.82 -9.19
N ALA A 195 11.31 -0.87 -8.12
CA ALA A 195 11.70 -1.53 -6.88
C ALA A 195 12.16 -2.97 -7.10
N LYS A 196 13.11 -3.46 -6.26
CA LYS A 196 13.53 -4.86 -6.31
C LYS A 196 12.52 -5.81 -5.66
N ALA A 197 11.70 -5.29 -4.75
CA ALA A 197 10.64 -6.03 -4.09
C ALA A 197 9.55 -5.10 -3.55
N LEU A 198 8.31 -5.60 -3.53
CA LEU A 198 7.19 -5.04 -2.78
C LEU A 198 6.81 -6.01 -1.67
N VAL A 199 6.82 -5.57 -0.41
CA VAL A 199 6.38 -6.36 0.75
C VAL A 199 5.11 -5.74 1.31
N ILE A 200 3.99 -6.45 1.24
CA ILE A 200 2.70 -6.04 1.81
C ILE A 200 2.48 -6.78 3.13
N LEU A 201 2.68 -6.08 4.23
CA LEU A 201 2.44 -6.63 5.57
C LEU A 201 0.99 -6.43 5.98
N SER A 202 0.42 -7.47 6.57
CA SER A 202 -1.01 -7.58 6.89
C SER A 202 -1.21 -8.32 8.22
N ASN A 203 -2.46 -8.44 8.66
CA ASN A 203 -2.86 -9.25 9.80
C ASN A 203 -3.15 -10.72 9.45
N VAL A 204 -2.89 -11.12 8.20
CA VAL A 204 -3.05 -12.51 7.73
C VAL A 204 -1.70 -13.08 7.28
N PRO A 205 -1.49 -14.40 7.36
CA PRO A 205 -0.20 -15.02 7.08
C PRO A 205 0.25 -14.90 5.62
N GLY A 206 -0.67 -14.73 4.70
CA GLY A 206 -0.48 -14.69 3.25
C GLY A 206 -1.78 -15.04 2.56
N LEU A 207 -1.71 -15.52 1.32
CA LEU A 207 -2.85 -16.09 0.60
C LEU A 207 -3.10 -17.53 1.09
N LEU A 208 -4.30 -17.81 1.54
CA LEU A 208 -4.76 -19.16 1.87
C LEU A 208 -5.57 -19.73 0.70
N ALA A 209 -5.35 -20.99 0.34
CA ALA A 209 -6.20 -21.68 -0.64
C ALA A 209 -7.61 -21.92 -0.08
N ASP A 210 -7.72 -22.18 1.22
CA ASP A 210 -8.97 -22.15 1.99
C ASP A 210 -8.83 -21.16 3.16
N PRO A 211 -9.61 -20.07 3.19
CA PRO A 211 -9.55 -19.07 4.26
C PRO A 211 -9.82 -19.62 5.68
N LYS A 212 -10.40 -20.82 5.78
CA LYS A 212 -10.70 -21.49 7.06
C LYS A 212 -9.57 -22.42 7.52
N ASP A 213 -8.64 -22.77 6.63
CA ASP A 213 -7.51 -23.65 6.93
C ASP A 213 -6.18 -22.87 6.90
N PRO A 214 -5.60 -22.56 8.08
CA PRO A 214 -4.29 -21.92 8.15
C PRO A 214 -3.14 -22.71 7.51
N ALA A 215 -3.28 -24.04 7.38
CA ALA A 215 -2.30 -24.90 6.75
C ALA A 215 -2.32 -24.80 5.22
N SER A 216 -3.37 -24.24 4.64
CA SER A 216 -3.54 -24.06 3.20
C SER A 216 -2.76 -22.87 2.63
N LEU A 217 -1.73 -22.35 3.32
CA LEU A 217 -0.95 -21.21 2.88
C LEU A 217 -0.24 -21.50 1.55
N VAL A 218 -0.56 -20.69 0.55
CA VAL A 218 0.12 -20.68 -0.75
C VAL A 218 1.49 -20.01 -0.56
N ARG A 219 2.58 -20.78 -0.60
CA ARG A 219 3.92 -20.26 -0.36
C ARG A 219 4.43 -19.38 -1.49
N SER A 220 4.16 -19.78 -2.73
CA SER A 220 4.55 -19.01 -3.91
C SER A 220 3.59 -19.24 -5.08
N SER A 221 3.51 -18.25 -5.97
CA SER A 221 2.78 -18.37 -7.23
C SER A 221 3.41 -17.45 -8.28
N ASP A 222 3.47 -17.93 -9.52
CA ASP A 222 3.81 -17.16 -10.71
C ASP A 222 2.57 -16.80 -11.55
N ASP A 223 1.38 -17.14 -11.05
CA ASP A 223 0.08 -16.91 -11.66
C ASP A 223 -0.86 -16.17 -10.67
N VAL A 224 -0.72 -14.85 -10.63
CA VAL A 224 -1.57 -14.01 -9.77
C VAL A 224 -3.04 -14.06 -10.19
N GLU A 225 -3.31 -14.14 -11.50
CA GLU A 225 -4.69 -14.22 -12.01
C GLU A 225 -5.38 -15.52 -11.58
N GLY A 226 -4.67 -16.65 -11.64
CA GLY A 226 -5.15 -17.94 -11.13
C GLY A 226 -5.37 -17.95 -9.60
N CYS A 227 -4.72 -17.05 -8.87
CA CYS A 227 -4.93 -16.87 -7.44
C CYS A 227 -6.12 -15.96 -7.09
N MET A 228 -6.64 -15.14 -8.02
CA MET A 228 -7.74 -14.19 -7.75
C MET A 228 -9.03 -14.85 -7.22
N PRO A 229 -9.46 -16.04 -7.67
CA PRO A 229 -10.62 -16.72 -7.13
C PRO A 229 -10.48 -17.13 -5.65
N LEU A 230 -9.25 -17.34 -5.15
CA LEU A 230 -8.98 -17.70 -3.76
C LEU A 230 -9.08 -16.47 -2.83
N ALA A 231 -9.04 -15.26 -3.39
CA ALA A 231 -8.97 -14.03 -2.64
C ALA A 231 -10.34 -13.43 -2.37
N GLY A 232 -10.80 -13.49 -1.12
CA GLY A 232 -12.00 -12.80 -0.64
C GLY A 232 -11.69 -11.45 0.01
N GLY A 233 -12.67 -10.55 0.04
CA GLY A 233 -12.61 -9.30 0.81
C GLY A 233 -11.34 -8.48 0.56
N ARG A 234 -10.61 -8.15 1.63
CA ARG A 234 -9.39 -7.32 1.56
C ARG A 234 -8.21 -8.02 0.88
N MET A 235 -8.17 -9.35 0.82
CA MET A 235 -7.10 -10.08 0.14
C MET A 235 -7.12 -9.80 -1.37
N ARG A 236 -8.31 -9.65 -1.96
CA ARG A 236 -8.45 -9.31 -3.38
C ARG A 236 -7.73 -8.01 -3.75
N TYR A 237 -7.89 -6.95 -2.93
CA TYR A 237 -7.17 -5.67 -3.17
C TYR A 237 -5.66 -5.84 -3.07
N LYS A 238 -5.16 -6.73 -2.19
CA LYS A 238 -3.73 -7.04 -2.10
C LYS A 238 -3.22 -7.75 -3.33
N LEU A 239 -3.95 -8.73 -3.85
CA LEU A 239 -3.58 -9.41 -5.08
C LEU A 239 -3.64 -8.46 -6.30
N GLU A 240 -4.61 -7.55 -6.35
CA GLU A 240 -4.66 -6.50 -7.38
C GLU A 240 -3.42 -5.58 -7.30
N ALA A 241 -2.97 -5.22 -6.09
CA ALA A 241 -1.75 -4.45 -5.88
C ALA A 241 -0.50 -5.24 -6.28
N VAL A 242 -0.41 -6.52 -5.89
CA VAL A 242 0.65 -7.45 -6.31
C VAL A 242 0.73 -7.52 -7.83
N ARG A 243 -0.38 -7.79 -8.50
CA ARG A 243 -0.46 -7.84 -9.97
C ARG A 243 0.05 -6.55 -10.59
N ARG A 244 -0.41 -5.39 -10.12
CA ARG A 244 0.01 -4.08 -10.61
C ARG A 244 1.52 -3.88 -10.47
N ALA A 245 2.11 -4.26 -9.33
CA ALA A 245 3.55 -4.15 -9.10
C ALA A 245 4.35 -5.03 -10.06
N LEU A 246 3.96 -6.29 -10.21
CA LEU A 246 4.64 -7.24 -11.09
C LEU A 246 4.53 -6.82 -12.57
N GLN A 247 3.34 -6.41 -13.03
CA GLN A 247 3.13 -5.86 -14.38
C GLN A 247 3.92 -4.57 -14.60
N GLY A 248 4.16 -3.78 -13.54
CA GLY A 248 5.02 -2.60 -13.55
C GLY A 248 6.52 -2.90 -13.46
N GLY A 249 6.94 -4.16 -13.59
CA GLY A 249 8.35 -4.57 -13.66
C GLY A 249 9.03 -4.85 -12.33
N VAL A 250 8.29 -4.90 -11.21
CA VAL A 250 8.82 -5.36 -9.92
C VAL A 250 9.04 -6.88 -9.99
N PRO A 251 10.24 -7.40 -9.70
CA PRO A 251 10.54 -8.82 -9.90
C PRO A 251 9.76 -9.76 -8.97
N ALA A 252 9.50 -9.31 -7.74
CA ALA A 252 8.79 -10.10 -6.73
C ALA A 252 7.93 -9.21 -5.83
N ALA A 253 6.75 -9.70 -5.47
CA ALA A 253 5.88 -9.08 -4.49
C ALA A 253 5.47 -10.12 -3.43
N TYR A 254 5.36 -9.68 -2.18
CA TYR A 254 5.10 -10.55 -1.04
C TYR A 254 3.87 -10.07 -0.28
N VAL A 255 3.04 -11.00 0.16
CA VAL A 255 1.97 -10.76 1.15
C VAL A 255 2.28 -11.59 2.38
N SER A 256 2.49 -10.96 3.53
CA SER A 256 2.92 -11.65 4.75
C SER A 256 2.30 -11.05 6.01
N ALA A 257 2.43 -11.79 7.11
CA ALA A 257 1.98 -11.33 8.42
C ALA A 257 2.92 -10.26 8.97
N SER A 258 2.32 -9.25 9.65
CA SER A 258 3.09 -8.22 10.37
C SER A 258 3.42 -8.60 11.81
N ARG A 259 2.75 -9.63 12.37
CA ARG A 259 2.87 -10.07 13.78
C ARG A 259 3.81 -11.25 13.98
N VAL A 260 4.79 -11.38 13.15
CA VAL A 260 5.85 -12.39 13.31
C VAL A 260 7.16 -11.71 13.66
N ALA A 261 8.10 -12.45 14.20
CA ALA A 261 9.45 -11.95 14.36
C ALA A 261 10.05 -11.65 12.98
N ARG A 262 10.68 -10.46 12.82
CA ARG A 262 11.31 -10.04 11.56
C ARG A 262 10.37 -10.13 10.34
N PRO A 263 9.21 -9.42 10.35
CA PRO A 263 8.16 -9.62 9.35
C PRO A 263 8.58 -9.27 7.91
N VAL A 264 9.46 -8.30 7.73
CA VAL A 264 9.97 -7.93 6.40
C VAL A 264 10.97 -8.95 5.91
N PHE A 265 11.91 -9.37 6.76
CA PHE A 265 12.89 -10.41 6.42
C PHE A 265 12.23 -11.76 6.23
N SER A 266 11.26 -12.13 7.09
CA SER A 266 10.48 -13.36 6.93
C SER A 266 9.83 -13.45 5.54
N ALA A 267 9.35 -12.33 5.00
CA ALA A 267 8.83 -12.29 3.63
C ALA A 267 9.95 -12.39 2.57
N LEU A 268 11.01 -11.58 2.69
CA LEU A 268 12.08 -11.51 1.70
C LEU A 268 12.91 -12.81 1.62
N GLU A 269 13.10 -13.50 2.76
CA GLU A 269 13.80 -14.78 2.88
C GLU A 269 12.86 -15.98 2.64
N GLU A 270 11.60 -15.73 2.28
CA GLU A 270 10.57 -16.76 1.99
C GLU A 270 10.27 -17.70 3.18
N ALA A 271 10.65 -17.27 4.39
CA ALA A 271 10.37 -18.01 5.63
C ALA A 271 8.87 -17.95 6.00
N GLY A 272 8.15 -16.89 5.56
CA GLY A 272 6.74 -16.70 5.79
C GLY A 272 6.06 -15.92 4.67
N GLY A 273 4.73 -16.00 4.61
CA GLY A 273 3.94 -15.29 3.60
C GLY A 273 3.79 -16.04 2.28
N THR A 274 3.28 -15.28 1.31
CA THR A 274 3.14 -15.72 -0.09
C THR A 274 4.00 -14.84 -0.99
N LYS A 275 4.90 -15.44 -1.74
CA LYS A 275 5.68 -14.80 -2.79
C LYS A 275 4.95 -14.88 -4.12
N PHE A 276 4.96 -13.76 -4.85
CA PHE A 276 4.42 -13.69 -6.20
C PHE A 276 5.51 -13.19 -7.16
N THR A 277 5.57 -13.83 -8.32
CA THR A 277 6.41 -13.44 -9.45
C THR A 277 5.58 -13.47 -10.74
N LEU A 278 6.13 -13.07 -11.87
CA LEU A 278 5.54 -13.37 -13.18
C LEU A 278 6.22 -14.60 -13.77
N ARG A 279 5.47 -15.38 -14.53
CA ARG A 279 6.04 -16.45 -15.38
C ARG A 279 7.03 -15.84 -16.38
N ASP A 280 8.14 -16.52 -16.60
CA ASP A 280 9.05 -16.15 -17.67
C ASP A 280 8.30 -16.17 -19.01
N GLY A 281 8.19 -15.00 -19.65
CA GLY A 281 7.41 -14.77 -20.87
C GLY A 281 6.25 -13.78 -20.70
N GLY A 282 5.89 -13.37 -19.46
CA GLY A 282 4.82 -12.40 -19.19
C GLY A 282 5.27 -10.93 -19.12
N ARG A 283 6.49 -10.60 -19.54
CA ARG A 283 6.86 -9.20 -19.80
C ARG A 283 6.15 -8.78 -21.07
N ALA A 284 5.01 -8.08 -20.92
CA ALA A 284 4.47 -7.31 -22.02
C ALA A 284 5.59 -6.39 -22.51
N ASP A 285 5.96 -6.53 -23.78
CA ASP A 285 6.79 -5.57 -24.49
C ASP A 285 6.17 -4.19 -24.31
N ALA A 286 6.72 -3.40 -23.39
CA ALA A 286 6.50 -1.96 -23.34
C ALA A 286 7.33 -1.40 -24.53
N GLY A 287 6.84 -1.67 -25.71
CA GLY A 287 7.44 -1.26 -26.96
C GLY A 287 6.96 0.12 -27.38
N ALA A 288 7.96 0.93 -27.71
CA ALA A 288 7.99 2.09 -28.60
C ALA A 288 7.01 3.23 -28.35
#